data_cdee2ed4debc0856ef22aa282dff1831
#
_entry.id   cdee2ed4debc0856ef22aa282dff1831
#
_cell.length_a   1.000
_cell.length_b   1.000
_cell.length_c   1.000
_cell.angle_alpha   90.00
_cell.angle_beta   90.00
_cell.angle_gamma   90.00
#
_symmetry.space_group_name_H-M   'P 1'
#
loop_
_entity.id
_entity.type
_entity.pdbx_description
1 polymer ?
#
loop_
_entity_poly.entity_id
_entity_poly.type
_entity_poly.pdbx_seq_one_letter_code
_entity_poly.pdbx_strand_id
1 'polypeptide(L)'
;RLNISLDSLKAARFKQLTRVGNLDDVLAGIDAATAAQFRKVKLNAVILAGFNDDEVVDLAQFAIDKGMDISFIEEMPLGEIDSHSRVNTQIASGRLQTKLGDVFNLTASSDVTGGPSRYWQVANSESKIGFISPMSNNFCDSCNRVRVTAEGRLLLCLGNENSVDLRQVLRSYPGDIQRLKTTIRSAIEHKPERHYFASEHVDIVRFMNMTGG
;
A
#
# COMPACT_ATOMS: atom_id res chain seq x y z
N ARG A 1 -14.74 2.10 -6.69
CA ARG A 1 -13.59 2.56 -5.91
C ARG A 1 -12.30 2.24 -6.64
N LEU A 2 -11.40 3.21 -6.74
CA LEU A 2 -10.11 3.08 -7.40
C LEU A 2 -9.00 3.54 -6.45
N ASN A 3 -7.87 2.84 -6.46
CA ASN A 3 -6.62 3.27 -5.80
C ASN A 3 -5.57 3.46 -6.89
N ILE A 4 -4.86 4.58 -6.86
CA ILE A 4 -3.82 4.92 -7.83
C ILE A 4 -2.54 5.22 -7.05
N SER A 5 -1.41 4.65 -7.46
CA SER A 5 -0.11 4.94 -6.88
C SER A 5 0.47 6.21 -7.49
N LEU A 6 0.90 7.15 -6.64
CA LEU A 6 1.55 8.39 -7.06
C LEU A 6 2.54 8.82 -5.97
N ASP A 7 3.82 8.51 -6.17
CA ASP A 7 4.86 8.73 -5.16
C ASP A 7 5.57 10.09 -5.31
N SER A 8 5.37 10.81 -6.41
CA SER A 8 5.96 12.13 -6.66
C SER A 8 5.19 12.89 -7.73
N LEU A 9 5.15 14.22 -7.61
CA LEU A 9 4.66 15.18 -8.62
C LEU A 9 5.77 15.75 -9.49
N LYS A 10 7.03 15.35 -9.26
CA LYS A 10 8.19 15.78 -10.04
C LYS A 10 8.55 14.68 -11.05
N ALA A 11 8.42 14.96 -12.35
CA ALA A 11 8.60 13.96 -13.42
C ALA A 11 9.93 13.20 -13.35
N ALA A 12 11.04 13.89 -13.08
CA ALA A 12 12.35 13.24 -12.94
C ALA A 12 12.41 12.28 -11.77
N ARG A 13 11.86 12.68 -10.61
CA ARG A 13 11.79 11.84 -9.39
C ARG A 13 10.84 10.66 -9.57
N PHE A 14 9.67 10.91 -10.17
CA PHE A 14 8.71 9.85 -10.49
C PHE A 14 9.34 8.79 -11.40
N LYS A 15 10.06 9.21 -12.44
CA LYS A 15 10.78 8.28 -13.32
C LYS A 15 11.87 7.51 -12.59
N GLN A 16 12.60 8.14 -11.68
CA GLN A 16 13.63 7.48 -10.86
C GLN A 16 13.02 6.41 -9.95
N LEU A 17 11.87 6.70 -9.30
CA LEU A 17 11.16 5.75 -8.42
C LEU A 17 10.56 4.58 -9.20
N THR A 18 9.92 4.86 -10.32
CA THR A 18 9.19 3.85 -11.12
C THR A 18 10.06 3.14 -12.15
N ARG A 19 11.26 3.68 -12.44
CA ARG A 19 12.21 3.24 -13.48
C ARG A 19 11.70 3.46 -14.91
N VAL A 20 10.48 3.07 -15.21
CA VAL A 20 9.89 3.10 -16.56
C VAL A 20 8.63 4.00 -16.65
N GLY A 21 8.12 4.49 -15.53
CA GLY A 21 6.88 5.26 -15.50
C GLY A 21 7.04 6.66 -16.11
N ASN A 22 5.93 7.15 -16.65
CA ASN A 22 5.77 8.53 -17.11
C ASN A 22 4.72 9.21 -16.22
N LEU A 23 5.06 10.33 -15.61
CA LEU A 23 4.16 11.06 -14.72
C LEU A 23 2.93 11.59 -15.48
N ASP A 24 3.10 12.11 -16.69
CA ASP A 24 2.00 12.69 -17.47
C ASP A 24 0.93 11.64 -17.79
N ASP A 25 1.32 10.39 -18.06
CA ASP A 25 0.38 9.30 -18.31
C ASP A 25 -0.43 8.97 -17.04
N VAL A 26 0.21 9.03 -15.87
CA VAL A 26 -0.48 8.79 -14.58
C VAL A 26 -1.44 9.93 -14.26
N LEU A 27 -1.02 11.18 -14.47
CA LEU A 27 -1.88 12.35 -14.27
C LEU A 27 -3.10 12.32 -15.21
N ALA A 28 -2.90 11.98 -16.49
CA ALA A 28 -3.99 11.78 -17.45
C ALA A 28 -4.93 10.64 -17.01
N GLY A 29 -4.38 9.54 -16.47
CA GLY A 29 -5.14 8.45 -15.89
C GLY A 29 -5.98 8.86 -14.66
N ILE A 30 -5.44 9.73 -13.81
CA ILE A 30 -6.15 10.32 -12.67
C ILE A 30 -7.31 11.20 -13.17
N ASP A 31 -7.10 12.03 -14.20
CA ASP A 31 -8.14 12.87 -14.76
C ASP A 31 -9.25 12.03 -15.42
N ALA A 32 -8.89 10.96 -16.13
CA ALA A 32 -9.84 10.01 -16.68
C ALA A 32 -10.65 9.28 -15.59
N ALA A 33 -10.02 8.90 -14.48
CA ALA A 33 -10.68 8.28 -13.34
C ALA A 33 -11.68 9.24 -12.68
N THR A 34 -11.34 10.53 -12.58
CA THR A 34 -12.24 11.58 -12.08
C THR A 34 -13.44 11.74 -13.00
N ALA A 35 -13.19 11.83 -14.33
CA ALA A 35 -14.25 11.96 -15.32
C ALA A 35 -15.19 10.73 -15.37
N ALA A 36 -14.68 9.53 -15.06
CA ALA A 36 -15.44 8.29 -15.00
C ALA A 36 -16.36 8.18 -13.76
N GLN A 37 -16.37 9.18 -12.88
CA GLN A 37 -17.26 9.28 -11.71
C GLN A 37 -17.21 8.06 -10.78
N PHE A 38 -16.02 7.51 -10.54
CA PHE A 38 -15.89 6.49 -9.50
C PHE A 38 -16.37 7.04 -8.15
N ARG A 39 -17.15 6.24 -7.43
CA ARG A 39 -17.66 6.62 -6.10
C ARG A 39 -16.57 7.13 -5.15
N LYS A 40 -15.34 6.63 -5.28
CA LYS A 40 -14.19 7.04 -4.49
C LYS A 40 -12.91 6.73 -5.27
N VAL A 41 -12.08 7.74 -5.42
CA VAL A 41 -10.71 7.60 -5.91
C VAL A 41 -9.77 7.93 -4.76
N LYS A 42 -8.71 7.16 -4.61
CA LYS A 42 -7.71 7.36 -3.58
C LYS A 42 -6.30 7.25 -4.16
N LEU A 43 -5.45 8.19 -3.80
CA LEU A 43 -4.02 8.11 -4.08
C LEU A 43 -3.31 7.35 -2.96
N ASN A 44 -2.29 6.60 -3.31
CA ASN A 44 -1.35 5.97 -2.39
C ASN A 44 0.05 6.45 -2.72
N ALA A 45 0.80 6.89 -1.72
CA ALA A 45 2.18 7.33 -1.86
C ALA A 45 3.06 6.63 -0.81
N VAL A 46 4.11 5.94 -1.25
CA VAL A 46 5.17 5.43 -0.37
C VAL A 46 6.17 6.55 -0.16
N ILE A 47 6.45 6.89 1.09
CA ILE A 47 7.33 8.01 1.42
C ILE A 47 8.68 7.51 1.91
N LEU A 48 9.72 8.03 1.28
CA LEU A 48 11.13 7.76 1.54
C LEU A 48 11.80 9.03 2.07
N ALA A 49 12.36 8.98 3.27
CA ALA A 49 13.07 10.10 3.86
C ALA A 49 14.26 10.53 2.99
N GLY A 50 14.39 11.85 2.80
CA GLY A 50 15.45 12.44 1.97
C GLY A 50 15.25 12.23 0.46
N PHE A 51 14.13 11.64 0.04
CA PHE A 51 13.87 11.40 -1.37
C PHE A 51 12.59 12.08 -1.87
N ASN A 52 11.43 11.80 -1.29
CA ASN A 52 10.14 12.41 -1.65
C ASN A 52 9.34 12.92 -0.43
N ASP A 53 9.92 12.91 0.75
CA ASP A 53 9.30 13.42 1.97
C ASP A 53 9.13 14.96 1.98
N ASP A 54 9.84 15.67 1.08
CA ASP A 54 9.61 17.09 0.80
C ASP A 54 8.28 17.34 0.08
N GLU A 55 7.77 16.40 -0.71
CA GLU A 55 6.54 16.52 -1.51
C GLU A 55 5.25 16.11 -0.78
N VAL A 56 5.32 15.70 0.49
CA VAL A 56 4.15 15.18 1.23
C VAL A 56 3.01 16.18 1.29
N VAL A 57 3.31 17.47 1.48
CA VAL A 57 2.30 18.55 1.49
C VAL A 57 1.71 18.76 0.09
N ASP A 58 2.56 18.80 -0.93
CA ASP A 58 2.12 19.01 -2.32
C ASP A 58 1.25 17.83 -2.80
N LEU A 59 1.61 16.60 -2.48
CA LEU A 59 0.82 15.41 -2.78
C LEU A 59 -0.54 15.43 -2.08
N ALA A 60 -0.58 15.85 -0.82
CA ALA A 60 -1.83 16.01 -0.08
C ALA A 60 -2.70 17.09 -0.70
N GLN A 61 -2.13 18.27 -1.02
CA GLN A 61 -2.85 19.36 -1.65
C GLN A 61 -3.41 18.94 -3.02
N PHE A 62 -2.60 18.28 -3.85
CA PHE A 62 -3.03 17.76 -5.14
C PHE A 62 -4.24 16.81 -5.01
N ALA A 63 -4.24 15.92 -4.03
CA ALA A 63 -5.37 15.03 -3.77
C ALA A 63 -6.62 15.81 -3.34
N ILE A 64 -6.47 16.77 -2.43
CA ILE A 64 -7.56 17.63 -1.93
C ILE A 64 -8.18 18.43 -3.07
N ASP A 65 -7.36 19.08 -3.93
CA ASP A 65 -7.82 19.89 -5.06
C ASP A 65 -8.65 19.08 -6.07
N LYS A 66 -8.34 17.78 -6.19
CA LYS A 66 -9.10 16.84 -7.05
C LYS A 66 -10.25 16.11 -6.32
N GLY A 67 -10.54 16.44 -5.06
CA GLY A 67 -11.59 15.78 -4.28
C GLY A 67 -11.32 14.31 -3.97
N MET A 68 -10.05 13.92 -3.92
CA MET A 68 -9.60 12.55 -3.69
C MET A 68 -9.08 12.37 -2.26
N ASP A 69 -9.12 11.14 -1.76
CA ASP A 69 -8.35 10.76 -0.57
C ASP A 69 -6.89 10.48 -0.95
N ILE A 70 -5.99 10.61 0.01
CA ILE A 70 -4.61 10.15 -0.13
C ILE A 70 -4.21 9.30 1.09
N SER A 71 -3.39 8.27 0.87
CA SER A 71 -2.75 7.52 1.97
C SER A 71 -1.25 7.51 1.78
N PHE A 72 -0.54 7.98 2.79
CA PHE A 72 0.91 7.87 2.91
C PHE A 72 1.28 6.55 3.56
N ILE A 73 2.22 5.84 2.98
CA ILE A 73 2.59 4.47 3.33
C ILE A 73 4.05 4.44 3.75
N GLU A 74 4.34 3.86 4.90
CA GLU A 74 5.71 3.56 5.30
C GLU A 74 6.33 2.51 4.39
N GLU A 75 7.59 2.71 4.01
CA GLU A 75 8.33 1.73 3.24
C GLU A 75 8.44 0.40 3.98
N MET A 76 8.14 -0.68 3.27
CA MET A 76 8.27 -2.05 3.80
C MET A 76 9.50 -2.73 3.18
N PRO A 77 10.23 -3.57 3.93
CA PRO A 77 11.39 -4.29 3.42
C PRO A 77 10.97 -5.47 2.52
N LEU A 78 10.53 -5.17 1.30
CA LEU A 78 10.10 -6.12 0.28
C LEU A 78 11.04 -6.07 -0.92
N GLY A 79 11.50 -7.24 -1.37
CA GLY A 79 12.43 -7.38 -2.49
C GLY A 79 13.83 -6.81 -2.18
N GLU A 80 14.78 -7.09 -3.02
CA GLU A 80 16.12 -6.51 -2.97
C GLU A 80 16.13 -5.15 -3.67
N ILE A 81 16.61 -4.12 -2.99
CA ILE A 81 16.72 -2.75 -3.52
C ILE A 81 18.18 -2.29 -3.37
N ASP A 82 18.84 -2.05 -4.50
CA ASP A 82 20.20 -1.55 -4.56
C ASP A 82 20.27 -0.02 -4.61
N SER A 83 19.14 0.65 -4.89
CA SER A 83 19.09 2.08 -5.14
C SER A 83 19.18 2.93 -3.88
N HIS A 84 18.83 2.38 -2.72
CA HIS A 84 18.89 3.07 -1.42
C HIS A 84 18.94 2.09 -0.24
N SER A 85 19.36 2.59 0.91
CA SER A 85 19.31 1.84 2.18
C SER A 85 18.01 2.14 2.92
N ARG A 86 17.17 1.13 3.11
CA ARG A 86 15.89 1.26 3.84
C ARG A 86 16.04 1.78 5.25
N VAL A 87 17.18 1.50 5.91
CA VAL A 87 17.46 2.04 7.23
C VAL A 87 17.52 3.57 7.23
N ASN A 88 18.01 4.15 6.12
CA ASN A 88 18.18 5.60 5.98
C ASN A 88 16.92 6.28 5.40
N THR A 89 16.09 5.55 4.66
CA THR A 89 14.90 6.10 3.98
C THR A 89 13.61 5.88 4.72
N GLN A 90 13.62 5.07 5.76
CA GLN A 90 12.43 4.82 6.57
C GLN A 90 11.99 6.09 7.31
N ILE A 91 10.72 6.42 7.19
CA ILE A 91 10.09 7.54 7.89
C ILE A 91 8.80 7.07 8.57
N ALA A 92 8.71 7.29 9.88
CA ALA A 92 7.52 6.92 10.62
C ALA A 92 6.34 7.85 10.27
N SER A 93 5.15 7.28 10.11
CA SER A 93 3.92 8.00 9.77
C SER A 93 3.60 9.13 10.74
N GLY A 94 3.98 9.03 12.01
CA GLY A 94 3.80 10.11 13.00
C GLY A 94 4.49 11.41 12.61
N ARG A 95 5.70 11.34 12.00
CA ARG A 95 6.41 12.54 11.49
C ARG A 95 5.66 13.19 10.34
N LEU A 96 5.11 12.38 9.43
CA LEU A 96 4.31 12.88 8.32
C LEU A 96 2.99 13.50 8.81
N GLN A 97 2.37 12.87 9.80
CA GLN A 97 1.15 13.38 10.43
C GLN A 97 1.36 14.75 11.09
N THR A 98 2.46 14.93 11.82
CA THR A 98 2.82 16.24 12.40
C THR A 98 3.00 17.28 11.30
N LYS A 99 3.85 17.00 10.30
CA LYS A 99 4.11 17.91 9.16
C LYS A 99 2.84 18.31 8.42
N LEU A 100 1.92 17.38 8.21
CA LEU A 100 0.64 17.65 7.53
C LEU A 100 -0.34 18.37 8.46
N GLY A 101 -0.31 18.09 9.76
CA GLY A 101 -1.13 18.78 10.76
C GLY A 101 -0.77 20.27 10.91
N ASP A 102 0.48 20.63 10.70
CA ASP A 102 0.93 22.04 10.71
C ASP A 102 0.38 22.85 9.52
N VAL A 103 -0.01 22.19 8.43
CA VAL A 103 -0.50 22.83 7.20
C VAL A 103 -2.00 22.69 7.07
N PHE A 104 -2.52 21.50 7.36
CA PHE A 104 -3.94 21.17 7.24
C PHE A 104 -4.56 20.97 8.62
N ASN A 105 -5.72 21.55 8.87
CA ASN A 105 -6.47 21.27 10.10
C ASN A 105 -7.03 19.84 10.03
N LEU A 106 -6.30 18.89 10.62
CA LEU A 106 -6.63 17.48 10.59
C LEU A 106 -7.40 17.07 11.86
N THR A 107 -8.54 16.42 11.67
CA THR A 107 -9.32 15.82 12.75
C THR A 107 -9.34 14.30 12.57
N ALA A 108 -9.07 13.54 13.63
CA ALA A 108 -9.10 12.09 13.57
C ALA A 108 -10.47 11.59 13.10
N SER A 109 -10.49 10.70 12.10
CA SER A 109 -11.72 10.13 11.56
C SER A 109 -11.91 8.70 12.08
N SER A 110 -13.15 8.38 12.45
CA SER A 110 -13.57 7.02 12.80
C SER A 110 -13.85 6.13 11.58
N ASP A 111 -13.66 6.64 10.37
CA ASP A 111 -13.97 5.90 9.15
C ASP A 111 -13.07 4.68 8.96
N VAL A 112 -13.70 3.53 8.82
CA VAL A 112 -13.05 2.25 8.54
C VAL A 112 -13.37 1.84 7.10
N THR A 113 -12.34 1.67 6.28
CA THR A 113 -12.51 1.29 4.86
C THR A 113 -12.24 -0.20 4.58
N GLY A 114 -12.10 -1.02 5.61
CA GLY A 114 -11.65 -2.43 5.50
C GLY A 114 -10.18 -2.57 5.11
N GLY A 115 -9.45 -1.46 4.95
CA GLY A 115 -8.00 -1.38 4.69
C GLY A 115 -7.23 -0.96 5.94
N PRO A 116 -5.88 -0.94 5.87
CA PRO A 116 -5.01 -0.62 7.00
C PRO A 116 -4.85 0.87 7.24
N SER A 117 -5.40 1.71 6.38
CA SER A 117 -5.25 3.17 6.47
C SER A 117 -6.06 3.71 7.62
N ARG A 118 -5.41 4.47 8.50
CA ARG A 118 -6.05 5.30 9.52
C ARG A 118 -6.21 6.69 8.95
N TYR A 119 -7.42 7.25 9.02
CA TYR A 119 -7.77 8.48 8.32
C TYR A 119 -7.92 9.67 9.24
N TRP A 120 -7.57 10.83 8.70
CA TRP A 120 -7.84 12.16 9.26
C TRP A 120 -8.66 12.95 8.24
N GLN A 121 -9.70 13.57 8.71
CA GLN A 121 -10.53 14.48 7.93
C GLN A 121 -9.81 15.82 7.78
N VAL A 122 -9.74 16.33 6.55
CA VAL A 122 -9.25 17.67 6.26
C VAL A 122 -10.41 18.67 6.49
N ALA A 123 -10.15 19.75 7.22
CA ALA A 123 -11.17 20.77 7.46
C ALA A 123 -11.65 21.41 6.14
N ASN A 124 -12.93 21.64 6.03
CA ASN A 124 -13.59 22.24 4.85
C ASN A 124 -13.39 21.45 3.54
N SER A 125 -13.11 20.16 3.62
CA SER A 125 -12.97 19.27 2.48
C SER A 125 -13.62 17.92 2.77
N GLU A 126 -14.09 17.22 1.74
CA GLU A 126 -14.52 15.83 1.84
C GLU A 126 -13.36 14.84 1.76
N SER A 127 -12.17 15.32 1.39
CA SER A 127 -10.96 14.52 1.26
C SER A 127 -10.39 14.13 2.62
N LYS A 128 -9.79 12.97 2.67
CA LYS A 128 -9.13 12.44 3.86
C LYS A 128 -7.67 12.12 3.58
N ILE A 129 -6.84 12.41 4.57
CA ILE A 129 -5.45 12.00 4.59
C ILE A 129 -5.36 10.76 5.47
N GLY A 130 -4.82 9.67 4.92
CA GLY A 130 -4.64 8.41 5.62
C GLY A 130 -3.17 8.08 5.83
N PHE A 131 -2.90 7.26 6.83
CA PHE A 131 -1.56 6.72 7.10
C PHE A 131 -1.64 5.20 7.20
N ILE A 132 -0.72 4.53 6.52
CA ILE A 132 -0.52 3.08 6.57
C ILE A 132 0.86 2.84 7.18
N SER A 133 0.88 2.36 8.41
CA SER A 133 2.06 2.32 9.28
C SER A 133 2.45 0.89 9.63
N PRO A 134 2.90 0.08 8.66
CA PRO A 134 3.25 -1.32 8.92
C PRO A 134 4.45 -1.48 9.85
N MET A 135 5.33 -0.47 9.92
CA MET A 135 6.57 -0.50 10.70
C MET A 135 6.41 0.16 12.05
N SER A 136 5.94 1.43 12.10
CA SER A 136 5.89 2.21 13.34
C SER A 136 4.64 1.95 14.20
N ASN A 137 3.54 1.55 13.58
CA ASN A 137 2.27 1.24 14.25
C ASN A 137 1.53 0.14 13.50
N ASN A 138 2.05 -1.09 13.60
CA ASN A 138 1.54 -2.21 12.85
C ASN A 138 0.08 -2.52 13.20
N PHE A 139 -0.61 -3.14 12.25
CA PHE A 139 -2.03 -3.48 12.31
C PHE A 139 -2.25 -4.98 12.15
N CYS A 140 -1.27 -5.80 12.54
CA CYS A 140 -1.29 -7.25 12.34
C CYS A 140 -2.49 -7.89 13.02
N ASP A 141 -2.83 -7.48 14.24
CA ASP A 141 -3.93 -8.04 15.03
C ASP A 141 -5.31 -7.90 14.34
N SER A 142 -5.48 -6.87 13.50
CA SER A 142 -6.70 -6.63 12.72
C SER A 142 -6.56 -6.97 11.23
N CYS A 143 -5.44 -7.58 10.83
CA CYS A 143 -5.16 -7.82 9.42
C CYS A 143 -5.94 -9.04 8.88
N ASN A 144 -6.92 -8.77 8.04
CA ASN A 144 -7.74 -9.76 7.34
C ASN A 144 -7.30 -10.04 5.90
N ARG A 145 -6.07 -9.66 5.50
CA ARG A 145 -5.62 -9.72 4.11
C ARG A 145 -4.82 -10.96 3.80
N VAL A 146 -5.09 -11.50 2.64
CA VAL A 146 -4.30 -12.50 1.93
C VAL A 146 -4.14 -12.02 0.49
N ARG A 147 -3.19 -12.57 -0.25
CA ARG A 147 -2.97 -12.24 -1.66
C ARG A 147 -2.83 -13.51 -2.47
N VAL A 148 -3.26 -13.46 -3.73
CA VAL A 148 -2.98 -14.51 -4.71
C VAL A 148 -2.00 -13.95 -5.73
N THR A 149 -0.87 -14.62 -5.93
CA THR A 149 0.12 -14.23 -6.94
C THR A 149 -0.36 -14.62 -8.34
N ALA A 150 0.25 -14.02 -9.38
CA ALA A 150 0.00 -14.42 -10.77
C ALA A 150 0.30 -15.91 -11.02
N GLU A 151 1.18 -16.51 -10.23
CA GLU A 151 1.51 -17.94 -10.28
C GLU A 151 0.45 -18.84 -9.59
N GLY A 152 -0.55 -18.25 -8.96
CA GLY A 152 -1.61 -18.99 -8.25
C GLY A 152 -1.22 -19.43 -6.84
N ARG A 153 -0.27 -18.76 -6.19
CA ARG A 153 0.07 -18.99 -4.78
C ARG A 153 -0.74 -18.08 -3.88
N LEU A 154 -1.33 -18.63 -2.83
CA LEU A 154 -2.00 -17.88 -1.77
C LEU A 154 -0.97 -17.49 -0.69
N LEU A 155 -0.65 -16.21 -0.64
CA LEU A 155 0.20 -15.61 0.39
C LEU A 155 -0.64 -15.23 1.60
N LEU A 156 -0.26 -15.69 2.77
CA LEU A 156 -1.00 -15.45 4.02
C LEU A 156 -0.63 -14.13 4.68
N CYS A 157 0.59 -13.67 4.44
CA CYS A 157 1.10 -12.39 4.92
C CYS A 157 2.07 -11.79 3.89
N LEU A 158 2.08 -10.45 3.78
CA LEU A 158 3.03 -9.77 2.91
C LEU A 158 4.46 -9.83 3.48
N GLY A 159 4.57 -9.82 4.80
CA GLY A 159 5.85 -9.81 5.53
C GLY A 159 6.41 -11.18 5.88
N ASN A 160 6.07 -12.22 5.12
CA ASN A 160 6.73 -13.54 5.16
C ASN A 160 6.52 -14.30 3.84
N GLU A 161 7.24 -15.41 3.68
CA GLU A 161 7.19 -16.25 2.46
C GLU A 161 6.18 -17.41 2.54
N ASN A 162 5.45 -17.56 3.66
CA ASN A 162 4.48 -18.64 3.83
C ASN A 162 3.34 -18.52 2.81
N SER A 163 3.19 -19.55 2.01
CA SER A 163 2.19 -19.58 0.94
C SER A 163 1.74 -20.99 0.60
N VAL A 164 0.58 -21.10 -0.02
CA VAL A 164 -0.01 -22.36 -0.49
C VAL A 164 -0.21 -22.30 -2.01
N ASP A 165 0.18 -23.34 -2.73
CA ASP A 165 0.01 -23.41 -4.19
C ASP A 165 -1.42 -23.85 -4.54
N LEU A 166 -2.30 -22.88 -4.79
CA LEU A 166 -3.67 -23.16 -5.22
C LEU A 166 -3.74 -23.65 -6.67
N ARG A 167 -2.78 -23.27 -7.53
CA ARG A 167 -2.72 -23.73 -8.91
C ARG A 167 -2.48 -25.23 -8.95
N GLN A 168 -1.59 -25.75 -8.12
CA GLN A 168 -1.37 -27.19 -8.02
C GLN A 168 -2.64 -27.94 -7.62
N VAL A 169 -3.35 -27.44 -6.61
CA VAL A 169 -4.63 -28.03 -6.17
C VAL A 169 -5.65 -28.06 -7.30
N LEU A 170 -5.83 -26.95 -8.01
CA LEU A 170 -6.79 -26.84 -9.13
C LEU A 170 -6.44 -27.79 -10.30
N ARG A 171 -5.18 -27.97 -10.59
CA ARG A 171 -4.71 -28.82 -11.70
C ARG A 171 -4.71 -30.30 -11.35
N SER A 172 -4.37 -30.64 -10.10
CA SER A 172 -4.37 -32.04 -9.65
C SER A 172 -5.80 -32.59 -9.41
N TYR A 173 -6.75 -31.70 -9.12
CA TYR A 173 -8.15 -32.08 -8.81
C TYR A 173 -9.11 -31.16 -9.55
N PRO A 174 -9.20 -31.28 -10.90
CA PRO A 174 -10.07 -30.44 -11.72
C PRO A 174 -11.53 -30.56 -11.29
N GLY A 175 -12.19 -29.42 -11.04
CA GLY A 175 -13.62 -29.39 -10.65
C GLY A 175 -13.89 -29.69 -9.16
N ASP A 176 -12.90 -30.10 -8.36
CA ASP A 176 -13.08 -30.34 -6.92
C ASP A 176 -13.02 -29.01 -6.14
N ILE A 177 -14.14 -28.29 -6.18
CA ILE A 177 -14.29 -27.00 -5.48
C ILE A 177 -14.23 -27.17 -3.96
N GLN A 178 -14.65 -28.33 -3.43
CA GLN A 178 -14.62 -28.56 -1.99
C GLN A 178 -13.19 -28.69 -1.49
N ARG A 179 -12.35 -29.39 -2.22
CA ARG A 179 -10.90 -29.48 -1.91
C ARG A 179 -10.24 -28.12 -1.94
N LEU A 180 -10.52 -27.29 -2.96
CA LEU A 180 -10.00 -25.93 -3.03
C LEU A 180 -10.41 -25.09 -1.80
N LYS A 181 -11.69 -25.13 -1.42
CA LYS A 181 -12.21 -24.43 -0.24
C LYS A 181 -11.54 -24.91 1.05
N THR A 182 -11.37 -26.21 1.20
CA THR A 182 -10.70 -26.80 2.36
C THR A 182 -9.24 -26.35 2.43
N THR A 183 -8.53 -26.39 1.32
CA THR A 183 -7.14 -25.92 1.24
C THR A 183 -7.02 -24.44 1.63
N ILE A 184 -7.90 -23.57 1.12
CA ILE A 184 -7.91 -22.14 1.46
C ILE A 184 -8.18 -21.94 2.96
N ARG A 185 -9.18 -22.62 3.51
CA ARG A 185 -9.51 -22.51 4.95
C ARG A 185 -8.36 -22.95 5.82
N SER A 186 -7.80 -24.13 5.54
CA SER A 186 -6.64 -24.62 6.29
C SER A 186 -5.43 -23.69 6.18
N ALA A 187 -5.19 -23.11 4.99
CA ALA A 187 -4.13 -22.14 4.82
C ALA A 187 -4.35 -20.90 5.71
N ILE A 188 -5.59 -20.38 5.78
CA ILE A 188 -5.91 -19.20 6.60
C ILE A 188 -5.71 -19.46 8.09
N GLU A 189 -5.97 -20.67 8.57
CA GLU A 189 -5.71 -21.08 9.97
C GLU A 189 -4.22 -20.98 10.34
N HIS A 190 -3.32 -21.08 9.34
CA HIS A 190 -1.88 -20.94 9.50
C HIS A 190 -1.37 -19.51 9.17
N LYS A 191 -2.28 -18.54 9.04
CA LYS A 191 -1.88 -17.14 8.85
C LYS A 191 -1.10 -16.66 10.08
N PRO A 192 0.13 -16.12 9.90
CA PRO A 192 0.92 -15.65 11.03
C PRO A 192 0.24 -14.47 11.73
N GLU A 193 0.34 -14.42 13.05
CA GLU A 193 -0.19 -13.34 13.88
C GLU A 193 0.49 -12.00 13.55
N ARG A 194 1.78 -12.03 13.16
CA ARG A 194 2.58 -10.83 12.86
C ARG A 194 3.42 -11.02 11.61
N HIS A 195 3.80 -9.91 10.98
CA HIS A 195 4.84 -9.90 9.96
C HIS A 195 6.23 -10.00 10.62
N TYR A 196 7.22 -10.42 9.84
CA TYR A 196 8.60 -10.58 10.30
C TYR A 196 9.54 -9.49 9.77
N PHE A 197 9.03 -8.31 9.40
CA PHE A 197 9.84 -7.21 8.85
C PHE A 197 10.99 -6.75 9.75
N ALA A 198 10.89 -6.94 11.06
CA ALA A 198 11.90 -6.55 12.03
C ALA A 198 12.87 -7.68 12.42
N SER A 199 12.73 -8.90 11.85
CA SER A 199 13.63 -10.01 12.17
C SER A 199 14.88 -9.95 11.31
N GLU A 200 16.06 -10.11 11.91
CA GLU A 200 17.36 -10.08 11.25
C GLU A 200 17.57 -11.21 10.20
N HIS A 201 16.63 -12.15 10.09
CA HIS A 201 16.79 -13.38 9.30
C HIS A 201 15.69 -13.65 8.27
N VAL A 202 14.83 -12.68 7.97
CA VAL A 202 13.77 -12.88 6.95
C VAL A 202 13.98 -11.93 5.78
N ASP A 203 14.70 -12.42 4.79
CA ASP A 203 14.79 -11.80 3.48
C ASP A 203 13.50 -12.09 2.70
N ILE A 204 12.66 -11.08 2.54
CA ILE A 204 11.51 -11.17 1.66
C ILE A 204 11.98 -10.80 0.26
N VAL A 205 12.26 -11.83 -0.52
CA VAL A 205 12.81 -11.69 -1.88
C VAL A 205 11.77 -11.14 -2.87
N ARG A 206 10.49 -11.29 -2.54
CA ARG A 206 9.38 -10.87 -3.42
C ARG A 206 9.27 -9.37 -3.53
N PHE A 207 9.14 -8.89 -4.75
CA PHE A 207 8.74 -7.52 -5.04
C PHE A 207 7.22 -7.35 -4.94
N MET A 208 6.78 -6.12 -4.68
CA MET A 208 5.35 -5.79 -4.52
C MET A 208 4.53 -6.09 -5.78
N ASN A 209 5.08 -5.86 -6.97
CA ASN A 209 4.44 -6.14 -8.26
C ASN A 209 4.12 -7.63 -8.51
N MET A 210 4.84 -8.55 -7.85
CA MET A 210 4.54 -9.99 -7.93
C MET A 210 3.26 -10.37 -7.19
N THR A 211 2.78 -9.50 -6.34
CA THR A 211 1.61 -9.72 -5.47
C THR A 211 0.39 -8.89 -5.86
N GLY A 212 0.40 -8.28 -7.03
CA GLY A 212 -0.74 -7.53 -7.54
C GLY A 212 -0.80 -6.07 -7.09
N GLY A 213 0.32 -5.42 -6.99
CA GLY A 213 0.42 -3.96 -6.80
C GLY A 213 0.74 -3.50 -5.43
#